data_d16a68a8435e3073317b0b835e2e936b
#
_entry.id   d16a68a8435e3073317b0b835e2e936b
#
_cell.length_a   1.000
_cell.length_b   1.000
_cell.length_c   1.000
_cell.angle_alpha   90.00
_cell.angle_beta   90.00
_cell.angle_gamma   90.00
#
_symmetry.space_group_name_H-M   'P 1'
#
loop_
_entity.id
_entity.type
_entity.pdbx_description
1 polymer ?
#
loop_
_entity_poly.entity_id
_entity_poly.type
_entity_poly.pdbx_seq_one_letter_code
_entity_poly.pdbx_strand_id
1 'polypeptide(L)'
;MSTIRDVARRAGVSIATVSRILNNDEYFGVTKETKQRVMEAVKELNYKKKNTKRKSTQLNISIIKSFDERIESEDPYFVSLRLDLEYALKKKGIKSKVFELQMFEKNEEILMNFIISSAIVVIGEIKRSQLDFLKSLNENIICVDAYNSDNSIDHIKFDMKHSVKIVIDYLTKLGHKKIGLLGGRNQIVRNLVDFREQYFIEIMKEYELYDEKFVKVDEFSAESGYRMMREMLKLKERPTAVFCANDSIAMGAYKAIRERKLKIFDDISIIGFNDLKISQYMNPPLTTLRIDTKIIAEETINVLVELIEHNRSYKKKVYLPVELIERESCGSIWWGQ
;
A
#
# COMPACT_ATOMS: atom_id res chain seq x y z
N MET A 1 4.88 -20.04 28.35
CA MET A 1 5.61 -19.43 27.21
C MET A 1 6.91 -20.17 27.03
N SER A 2 7.16 -20.68 25.81
CA SER A 2 8.41 -21.38 25.50
C SER A 2 9.61 -20.45 25.57
N THR A 3 10.74 -20.94 26.00
CA THR A 3 11.99 -20.18 26.14
C THR A 3 12.99 -20.64 25.10
N ILE A 4 14.04 -19.84 24.86
CA ILE A 4 15.15 -20.24 23.98
C ILE A 4 15.83 -21.54 24.48
N ARG A 5 15.78 -21.81 25.78
CA ARG A 5 16.28 -23.04 26.37
C ARG A 5 15.44 -24.24 25.95
N ASP A 6 14.15 -24.10 25.84
CA ASP A 6 13.25 -25.17 25.40
C ASP A 6 13.47 -25.48 23.91
N VAL A 7 13.67 -24.45 23.09
CA VAL A 7 14.05 -24.61 21.68
C VAL A 7 15.39 -25.36 21.56
N ALA A 8 16.39 -24.94 22.31
CA ALA A 8 17.72 -25.58 22.31
C ALA A 8 17.63 -27.08 22.71
N ARG A 9 16.85 -27.37 23.76
CA ARG A 9 16.60 -28.76 24.20
C ARG A 9 15.88 -29.58 23.13
N ARG A 10 14.83 -29.02 22.52
CA ARG A 10 14.03 -29.70 21.50
C ARG A 10 14.81 -29.95 20.21
N ALA A 11 15.66 -29.01 19.80
CA ALA A 11 16.51 -29.11 18.61
C ALA A 11 17.80 -29.94 18.84
N GLY A 12 18.12 -30.28 20.08
CA GLY A 12 19.36 -31.01 20.42
C GLY A 12 20.64 -30.18 20.15
N VAL A 13 20.59 -28.85 20.40
CA VAL A 13 21.72 -27.94 20.19
C VAL A 13 21.91 -27.01 21.38
N SER A 14 23.04 -26.28 21.44
CA SER A 14 23.28 -25.29 22.47
C SER A 14 22.38 -24.06 22.33
N ILE A 15 22.12 -23.36 23.45
CA ILE A 15 21.41 -22.08 23.43
C ILE A 15 22.14 -21.07 22.55
N ALA A 16 23.49 -21.10 22.55
CA ALA A 16 24.30 -20.24 21.70
C ALA A 16 24.07 -20.54 20.22
N THR A 17 23.94 -21.80 19.84
CA THR A 17 23.62 -22.23 18.49
C THR A 17 22.25 -21.73 18.06
N VAL A 18 21.22 -21.92 18.89
CA VAL A 18 19.88 -21.39 18.62
C VAL A 18 19.93 -19.87 18.47
N SER A 19 20.60 -19.17 19.41
CA SER A 19 20.71 -17.72 19.38
C SER A 19 21.40 -17.21 18.11
N ARG A 20 22.49 -17.87 17.66
CA ARG A 20 23.22 -17.47 16.44
C ARG A 20 22.42 -17.77 15.18
N ILE A 21 21.74 -18.90 15.11
CA ILE A 21 20.83 -19.24 14.01
C ILE A 21 19.70 -18.22 13.95
N LEU A 22 19.05 -17.91 15.08
CA LEU A 22 17.96 -16.94 15.17
C LEU A 22 18.41 -15.47 14.99
N ASN A 23 19.71 -15.20 15.06
CA ASN A 23 20.30 -13.89 14.78
C ASN A 23 20.93 -13.82 13.38
N ASN A 24 20.78 -14.87 12.57
CA ASN A 24 21.37 -14.99 11.22
C ASN A 24 22.86 -14.58 11.19
N ASP A 25 23.65 -15.16 12.10
CA ASP A 25 25.10 -14.92 12.18
C ASP A 25 25.77 -15.52 10.94
N GLU A 26 26.15 -14.65 9.98
CA GLU A 26 26.72 -15.05 8.68
C GLU A 26 28.08 -15.76 8.81
N TYR A 27 28.78 -15.54 9.93
CA TYR A 27 30.08 -16.18 10.22
C TYR A 27 29.93 -17.51 10.98
N PHE A 28 28.70 -17.89 11.33
CA PHE A 28 28.44 -19.13 12.08
C PHE A 28 28.06 -20.26 11.14
N GLY A 29 29.07 -21.07 10.80
CA GLY A 29 28.89 -22.28 9.98
C GLY A 29 28.11 -23.37 10.73
N VAL A 30 26.86 -23.62 10.33
CA VAL A 30 26.03 -24.76 10.77
C VAL A 30 25.52 -25.50 9.56
N THR A 31 25.34 -26.83 9.73
CA THR A 31 24.75 -27.66 8.66
C THR A 31 23.29 -27.30 8.42
N LYS A 32 22.81 -27.53 7.20
CA LYS A 32 21.39 -27.30 6.83
C LYS A 32 20.46 -28.10 7.76
N GLU A 33 20.83 -29.33 8.11
CA GLU A 33 20.03 -30.17 9.00
C GLU A 33 19.92 -29.59 10.42
N THR A 34 21.00 -28.99 10.95
CA THR A 34 20.98 -28.35 12.27
C THR A 34 20.09 -27.09 12.25
N LYS A 35 20.16 -26.30 11.17
CA LYS A 35 19.30 -25.14 10.97
C LYS A 35 17.83 -25.56 10.91
N GLN A 36 17.53 -26.64 10.17
CA GLN A 36 16.17 -27.16 10.03
C GLN A 36 15.59 -27.66 11.36
N ARG A 37 16.35 -28.46 12.15
CA ARG A 37 15.91 -28.92 13.49
C ARG A 37 15.59 -27.79 14.45
N VAL A 38 16.39 -26.72 14.43
CA VAL A 38 16.10 -25.50 15.24
C VAL A 38 14.79 -24.86 14.82
N MET A 39 14.52 -24.83 13.51
CA MET A 39 13.29 -24.23 12.98
C MET A 39 12.05 -25.02 13.32
N GLU A 40 12.12 -26.33 13.19
CA GLU A 40 11.04 -27.24 13.58
C GLU A 40 10.73 -27.06 15.07
N ALA A 41 11.77 -26.99 15.92
CA ALA A 41 11.60 -26.72 17.34
C ALA A 41 10.97 -25.36 17.65
N VAL A 42 11.34 -24.30 16.93
CA VAL A 42 10.74 -22.97 17.05
C VAL A 42 9.24 -23.02 16.71
N LYS A 43 8.90 -23.72 15.61
CA LYS A 43 7.51 -23.86 15.13
C LYS A 43 6.66 -24.70 16.10
N GLU A 44 7.16 -25.88 16.50
CA GLU A 44 6.46 -26.79 17.43
C GLU A 44 6.19 -26.15 18.80
N LEU A 45 7.17 -25.41 19.31
CA LEU A 45 7.09 -24.77 20.63
C LEU A 45 6.41 -23.41 20.58
N ASN A 46 5.98 -22.96 19.42
CA ASN A 46 5.43 -21.61 19.20
C ASN A 46 6.30 -20.54 19.87
N TYR A 47 7.63 -20.68 19.71
CA TYR A 47 8.59 -19.81 20.37
C TYR A 47 8.62 -18.44 19.70
N LYS A 48 8.36 -17.40 20.48
CA LYS A 48 8.53 -16.01 20.09
C LYS A 48 9.78 -15.45 20.77
N LYS A 49 10.70 -14.89 19.97
CA LYS A 49 11.91 -14.26 20.50
C LYS A 49 11.49 -13.04 21.33
N LYS A 50 11.73 -13.06 22.66
CA LYS A 50 11.55 -11.87 23.48
C LYS A 50 12.62 -10.84 23.10
N ASN A 51 12.20 -9.63 22.72
CA ASN A 51 13.09 -8.49 22.54
C ASN A 51 13.66 -8.06 23.89
N THR A 52 14.71 -8.73 24.36
CA THR A 52 15.54 -8.21 25.45
C THR A 52 16.35 -7.03 24.90
N LYS A 53 16.24 -5.84 25.52
CA LYS A 53 17.04 -4.66 25.19
C LYS A 53 18.50 -5.06 25.04
N ARG A 54 19.01 -5.19 23.82
CA ARG A 54 20.42 -5.30 23.50
C ARG A 54 20.87 -3.95 22.96
N LYS A 55 21.83 -3.33 23.65
CA LYS A 55 22.65 -2.25 23.11
C LYS A 55 23.26 -2.70 21.78
N SER A 56 23.02 -1.91 20.70
CA SER A 56 23.67 -1.99 19.38
C SER A 56 23.58 -3.29 18.57
N THR A 57 22.43 -3.94 18.47
CA THR A 57 22.19 -4.84 17.36
C THR A 57 21.61 -4.03 16.21
N GLN A 58 22.28 -4.05 15.07
CA GLN A 58 21.79 -3.42 13.84
C GLN A 58 20.36 -3.92 13.57
N LEU A 59 19.40 -3.00 13.46
CA LEU A 59 18.01 -3.36 13.15
C LEU A 59 17.93 -4.00 11.76
N ASN A 60 17.12 -5.02 11.65
CA ASN A 60 16.87 -5.75 10.42
C ASN A 60 15.36 -5.82 10.17
N ILE A 61 14.90 -5.32 9.04
CA ILE A 61 13.49 -5.18 8.71
C ILE A 61 13.15 -6.05 7.51
N SER A 62 12.08 -6.85 7.62
CA SER A 62 11.48 -7.51 6.47
C SER A 62 10.37 -6.63 5.90
N ILE A 63 10.51 -6.25 4.65
CA ILE A 63 9.47 -5.54 3.89
C ILE A 63 8.72 -6.59 3.06
N ILE A 64 7.42 -6.71 3.26
CA ILE A 64 6.55 -7.60 2.49
C ILE A 64 5.68 -6.75 1.59
N LYS A 65 5.81 -6.90 0.28
CA LYS A 65 4.88 -6.31 -0.68
C LYS A 65 3.73 -7.28 -0.96
N SER A 66 2.49 -6.81 -0.86
CA SER A 66 1.29 -7.63 -1.10
C SER A 66 0.97 -7.81 -2.59
N PHE A 67 1.81 -7.30 -3.47
CA PHE A 67 1.64 -7.25 -4.92
C PHE A 67 2.92 -7.73 -5.62
N ASP A 68 2.76 -8.21 -6.85
CA ASP A 68 3.85 -8.70 -7.71
C ASP A 68 4.45 -7.57 -8.58
N GLU A 69 5.48 -7.89 -9.36
CA GLU A 69 6.16 -6.95 -10.25
C GLU A 69 5.24 -6.41 -11.36
N ARG A 70 4.22 -7.17 -11.77
CA ARG A 70 3.25 -6.72 -12.77
C ARG A 70 2.43 -5.55 -12.24
N ILE A 71 1.92 -5.65 -11.02
CA ILE A 71 1.17 -4.57 -10.36
C ILE A 71 2.08 -3.34 -10.15
N GLU A 72 3.34 -3.56 -9.74
CA GLU A 72 4.32 -2.46 -9.62
C GLU A 72 4.54 -1.73 -10.96
N SER A 73 4.54 -2.45 -12.09
CA SER A 73 4.72 -1.83 -13.42
C SER A 73 3.48 -1.06 -13.89
N GLU A 74 2.29 -1.50 -13.50
CA GLU A 74 1.02 -0.88 -13.87
C GLU A 74 0.67 0.31 -12.96
N ASP A 75 1.05 0.27 -11.68
CA ASP A 75 0.92 1.39 -10.74
C ASP A 75 2.27 1.76 -10.09
N PRO A 76 3.03 2.69 -10.71
CA PRO A 76 4.34 3.13 -10.23
C PRO A 76 4.35 3.76 -8.82
N TYR A 77 3.19 4.06 -8.25
CA TYR A 77 3.07 4.52 -6.86
C TYR A 77 3.71 3.52 -5.89
N PHE A 78 3.41 2.23 -6.02
CA PHE A 78 3.94 1.20 -5.14
C PHE A 78 5.46 1.03 -5.28
N VAL A 79 6.01 1.18 -6.48
CA VAL A 79 7.47 1.23 -6.70
C VAL A 79 8.08 2.39 -5.93
N SER A 80 7.49 3.59 -6.07
CA SER A 80 7.97 4.79 -5.40
C SER A 80 7.94 4.64 -3.88
N LEU A 81 6.84 4.14 -3.32
CA LEU A 81 6.69 3.90 -1.89
C LEU A 81 7.74 2.91 -1.36
N ARG A 82 7.92 1.77 -2.05
CA ARG A 82 8.93 0.78 -1.66
C ARG A 82 10.34 1.35 -1.69
N LEU A 83 10.72 2.02 -2.78
CA LEU A 83 12.06 2.59 -2.93
C LEU A 83 12.33 3.70 -1.89
N ASP A 84 11.35 4.57 -1.61
CA ASP A 84 11.49 5.60 -0.59
C ASP A 84 11.63 4.99 0.82
N LEU A 85 10.90 3.91 1.11
CA LEU A 85 11.04 3.17 2.37
C LEU A 85 12.42 2.52 2.52
N GLU A 86 12.90 1.80 1.48
CA GLU A 86 14.24 1.20 1.47
C GLU A 86 15.34 2.27 1.63
N TYR A 87 15.19 3.39 0.92
CA TYR A 87 16.15 4.51 1.02
C TYR A 87 16.17 5.12 2.42
N ALA A 88 15.01 5.36 3.02
CA ALA A 88 14.89 5.94 4.33
C ALA A 88 15.43 5.00 5.43
N LEU A 89 15.21 3.69 5.34
CA LEU A 89 15.82 2.68 6.21
C LEU A 89 17.34 2.69 6.09
N LYS A 90 17.87 2.69 4.85
CA LYS A 90 19.31 2.76 4.57
C LYS A 90 19.95 4.02 5.15
N LYS A 91 19.28 5.18 5.03
CA LYS A 91 19.74 6.45 5.60
C LYS A 91 19.88 6.40 7.13
N LYS A 92 19.05 5.61 7.80
CA LYS A 92 19.13 5.34 9.25
C LYS A 92 20.09 4.21 9.63
N GLY A 93 20.81 3.61 8.68
CA GLY A 93 21.69 2.46 8.93
C GLY A 93 20.92 1.16 9.27
N ILE A 94 19.65 1.08 8.95
CA ILE A 94 18.80 -0.09 9.19
C ILE A 94 18.84 -1.01 7.96
N LYS A 95 19.14 -2.28 8.16
CA LYS A 95 19.10 -3.28 7.08
C LYS A 95 17.67 -3.66 6.75
N SER A 96 17.37 -3.84 5.47
CA SER A 96 16.08 -4.35 5.01
C SER A 96 16.24 -5.42 3.95
N LYS A 97 15.25 -6.33 3.87
CA LYS A 97 15.05 -7.27 2.77
C LYS A 97 13.60 -7.20 2.31
N VAL A 98 13.41 -7.23 0.99
CA VAL A 98 12.07 -7.17 0.37
C VAL A 98 11.63 -8.57 -0.03
N PHE A 99 10.37 -8.90 0.22
CA PHE A 99 9.75 -10.17 -0.10
C PHE A 99 8.38 -9.94 -0.72
N GLU A 100 7.97 -10.84 -1.61
CA GLU A 100 6.59 -10.87 -2.12
C GLU A 100 5.73 -11.76 -1.22
N LEU A 101 4.52 -11.31 -0.94
CA LEU A 101 3.58 -12.02 -0.09
C LEU A 101 3.30 -13.45 -0.56
N GLN A 102 3.31 -13.69 -1.88
CA GLN A 102 3.04 -14.98 -2.48
C GLN A 102 4.17 -16.01 -2.29
N MET A 103 5.39 -15.55 -1.93
CA MET A 103 6.57 -16.42 -1.84
C MET A 103 6.72 -17.09 -0.47
N PHE A 104 6.06 -16.58 0.59
CA PHE A 104 6.37 -17.04 1.93
C PHE A 104 5.68 -18.36 2.35
N GLU A 105 4.54 -18.72 1.75
CA GLU A 105 3.78 -19.91 2.16
C GLU A 105 4.54 -21.23 1.94
N LYS A 106 5.60 -21.20 1.11
CA LYS A 106 6.34 -22.41 0.69
C LYS A 106 7.85 -22.35 0.91
N ASN A 107 8.39 -21.28 1.51
CA ASN A 107 9.83 -21.08 1.61
C ASN A 107 10.28 -20.85 3.06
N GLU A 108 10.89 -21.89 3.66
CA GLU A 108 11.38 -21.87 5.04
C GLU A 108 12.44 -20.78 5.29
N GLU A 109 13.27 -20.46 4.30
CA GLU A 109 14.28 -19.41 4.42
C GLU A 109 13.64 -18.02 4.56
N ILE A 110 12.55 -17.77 3.83
CA ILE A 110 11.78 -16.53 3.95
C ILE A 110 11.12 -16.44 5.33
N LEU A 111 10.52 -17.53 5.80
CA LEU A 111 9.91 -17.57 7.15
C LEU A 111 10.94 -17.24 8.24
N MET A 112 12.19 -17.73 8.07
CA MET A 112 13.29 -17.39 8.97
C MET A 112 13.55 -15.89 9.02
N ASN A 113 13.61 -15.23 7.87
CA ASN A 113 13.82 -13.79 7.85
C ASN A 113 12.74 -13.05 8.66
N PHE A 114 11.48 -13.49 8.61
CA PHE A 114 10.39 -12.87 9.36
C PHE A 114 10.54 -13.06 10.88
N ILE A 115 10.91 -14.28 11.31
CA ILE A 115 11.12 -14.59 12.74
C ILE A 115 12.29 -13.81 13.32
N ILE A 116 13.40 -13.68 12.57
CA ILE A 116 14.61 -12.99 13.07
C ILE A 116 14.60 -11.50 12.86
N SER A 117 13.70 -10.97 12.05
CA SER A 117 13.55 -9.54 11.83
C SER A 117 13.18 -8.80 13.12
N SER A 118 13.69 -7.58 13.26
CA SER A 118 13.30 -6.68 14.34
C SER A 118 11.83 -6.27 14.22
N ALA A 119 11.35 -6.11 12.97
CA ALA A 119 9.95 -5.90 12.64
C ALA A 119 9.67 -6.31 11.19
N ILE A 120 8.38 -6.42 10.86
CA ILE A 120 7.84 -6.65 9.51
C ILE A 120 7.07 -5.41 9.10
N VAL A 121 7.35 -4.88 7.91
CA VAL A 121 6.57 -3.83 7.25
C VAL A 121 5.83 -4.45 6.08
N VAL A 122 4.50 -4.37 6.08
CA VAL A 122 3.65 -4.87 4.98
C VAL A 122 3.17 -3.67 4.17
N ILE A 123 3.43 -3.65 2.86
CA ILE A 123 2.96 -2.61 1.94
C ILE A 123 1.76 -3.15 1.16
N GLY A 124 0.63 -2.41 1.20
CA GLY A 124 -0.60 -2.73 0.51
C GLY A 124 -1.50 -3.73 1.25
N GLU A 125 -2.57 -4.14 0.60
CA GLU A 125 -3.62 -4.98 1.20
C GLU A 125 -3.17 -6.42 1.44
N ILE A 126 -3.57 -6.98 2.57
CA ILE A 126 -3.28 -8.34 3.00
C ILE A 126 -4.53 -9.04 3.53
N LYS A 127 -4.70 -10.31 3.21
CA LYS A 127 -5.79 -11.13 3.75
C LYS A 127 -5.63 -11.33 5.26
N ARG A 128 -6.76 -11.42 5.97
CA ARG A 128 -6.75 -11.65 7.43
C ARG A 128 -5.92 -12.88 7.82
N SER A 129 -6.09 -13.99 7.12
CA SER A 129 -5.34 -15.23 7.42
C SER A 129 -3.84 -15.07 7.26
N GLN A 130 -3.39 -14.31 6.26
CA GLN A 130 -1.97 -14.02 6.02
C GLN A 130 -1.41 -13.10 7.11
N LEU A 131 -2.17 -12.09 7.52
CA LEU A 131 -1.77 -11.23 8.63
C LEU A 131 -1.67 -11.99 9.95
N ASP A 132 -2.65 -12.84 10.26
CA ASP A 132 -2.64 -13.67 11.47
C ASP A 132 -1.45 -14.64 11.46
N PHE A 133 -1.08 -15.16 10.30
CA PHE A 133 0.13 -15.95 10.14
C PHE A 133 1.40 -15.12 10.42
N LEU A 134 1.56 -13.93 9.84
CA LEU A 134 2.71 -13.06 10.12
C LEU A 134 2.79 -12.68 11.60
N LYS A 135 1.65 -12.44 12.25
CA LYS A 135 1.57 -12.18 13.71
C LYS A 135 2.04 -13.37 14.55
N SER A 136 1.90 -14.59 14.05
CA SER A 136 2.44 -15.78 14.72
C SER A 136 3.96 -15.83 14.67
N LEU A 137 4.60 -15.19 13.67
CA LEU A 137 6.04 -15.18 13.48
C LEU A 137 6.72 -13.99 14.16
N ASN A 138 6.10 -12.82 14.11
CA ASN A 138 6.66 -11.58 14.66
C ASN A 138 5.53 -10.71 15.24
N GLU A 139 5.76 -10.11 16.43
CA GLU A 139 4.78 -9.24 17.10
C GLU A 139 4.88 -7.77 16.66
N ASN A 140 6.00 -7.39 16.01
CA ASN A 140 6.26 -6.05 15.53
C ASN A 140 5.91 -5.96 14.05
N ILE A 141 4.65 -5.64 13.76
CA ILE A 141 4.15 -5.49 12.40
C ILE A 141 3.58 -4.10 12.21
N ILE A 142 3.94 -3.48 11.09
CA ILE A 142 3.37 -2.22 10.60
C ILE A 142 2.79 -2.47 9.22
N CYS A 143 1.52 -2.12 9.01
CA CYS A 143 0.91 -2.08 7.70
C CYS A 143 0.94 -0.66 7.15
N VAL A 144 1.40 -0.52 5.91
CA VAL A 144 1.52 0.73 5.18
C VAL A 144 0.59 0.68 3.98
N ASP A 145 -0.26 1.68 3.85
CA ASP A 145 -1.27 1.75 2.78
C ASP A 145 -2.15 0.49 2.70
N ALA A 146 -2.55 0.00 3.85
CA ALA A 146 -3.46 -1.12 4.01
C ALA A 146 -4.67 -0.70 4.85
N TYR A 147 -5.86 -1.01 4.38
CA TYR A 147 -7.12 -0.57 5.00
C TYR A 147 -7.80 -1.66 5.82
N ASN A 148 -7.08 -2.75 6.13
CA ASN A 148 -7.59 -3.74 7.06
C ASN A 148 -7.89 -3.11 8.44
N SER A 149 -8.82 -3.72 9.18
CA SER A 149 -9.33 -3.21 10.46
C SER A 149 -8.62 -3.77 11.70
N ASP A 150 -7.46 -4.42 11.54
CA ASP A 150 -6.77 -5.02 12.68
C ASP A 150 -6.19 -3.95 13.62
N ASN A 151 -6.69 -3.91 14.85
CA ASN A 151 -6.26 -2.97 15.88
C ASN A 151 -5.05 -3.47 16.68
N SER A 152 -4.55 -4.69 16.39
CA SER A 152 -3.42 -5.28 17.12
C SER A 152 -2.06 -5.02 16.49
N ILE A 153 -2.01 -4.23 15.42
CA ILE A 153 -0.80 -3.83 14.71
C ILE A 153 -0.80 -2.33 14.44
N ASP A 154 0.35 -1.78 14.09
CA ASP A 154 0.47 -0.37 13.69
C ASP A 154 0.08 -0.18 12.22
N HIS A 155 -0.49 0.99 11.92
CA HIS A 155 -0.90 1.35 10.57
C HIS A 155 -0.42 2.75 10.21
N ILE A 156 0.12 2.88 8.99
CA ILE A 156 0.38 4.16 8.32
C ILE A 156 -0.51 4.21 7.08
N LYS A 157 -1.38 5.19 7.01
CA LYS A 157 -2.34 5.35 5.91
C LYS A 157 -2.76 6.81 5.75
N PHE A 158 -3.59 7.10 4.81
CA PHE A 158 -4.21 8.42 4.62
C PHE A 158 -5.73 8.31 4.79
N ASP A 159 -6.38 9.43 5.10
CA ASP A 159 -7.84 9.47 5.23
C ASP A 159 -8.48 9.43 3.84
N MET A 160 -8.86 8.22 3.41
CA MET A 160 -9.43 8.01 2.10
C MET A 160 -10.78 8.72 1.92
N LYS A 161 -11.62 8.75 2.95
CA LYS A 161 -12.92 9.47 2.87
C LYS A 161 -12.70 10.96 2.64
N HIS A 162 -11.80 11.57 3.42
CA HIS A 162 -11.44 12.97 3.25
C HIS A 162 -10.80 13.23 1.88
N SER A 163 -9.92 12.32 1.42
CA SER A 163 -9.29 12.43 0.11
C SER A 163 -10.30 12.47 -1.04
N VAL A 164 -11.27 11.55 -1.03
CA VAL A 164 -12.33 11.53 -2.05
C VAL A 164 -13.24 12.76 -1.93
N LYS A 165 -13.49 13.22 -0.71
CA LYS A 165 -14.25 14.46 -0.48
C LYS A 165 -13.56 15.67 -1.09
N ILE A 166 -12.25 15.83 -0.95
CA ILE A 166 -11.46 16.90 -1.59
C ILE A 166 -11.69 16.90 -3.11
N VAL A 167 -11.66 15.72 -3.75
CA VAL A 167 -11.89 15.60 -5.20
C VAL A 167 -13.29 16.07 -5.58
N ILE A 168 -14.32 15.59 -4.89
CA ILE A 168 -15.72 15.92 -5.20
C ILE A 168 -16.00 17.40 -4.92
N ASP A 169 -15.52 17.93 -3.79
CA ASP A 169 -15.66 19.36 -3.45
C ASP A 169 -14.98 20.25 -4.50
N TYR A 170 -13.81 19.88 -4.97
CA TYR A 170 -13.10 20.61 -6.02
C TYR A 170 -13.89 20.63 -7.33
N LEU A 171 -14.37 19.48 -7.80
CA LEU A 171 -15.13 19.39 -9.04
C LEU A 171 -16.49 20.09 -8.93
N THR A 172 -17.18 19.99 -7.81
CA THR A 172 -18.46 20.68 -7.59
C THR A 172 -18.27 22.18 -7.49
N LYS A 173 -17.17 22.67 -6.89
CA LYS A 173 -16.79 24.08 -6.88
C LYS A 173 -16.55 24.64 -8.29
N LEU A 174 -16.05 23.82 -9.22
CA LEU A 174 -15.93 24.16 -10.64
C LEU A 174 -17.27 24.08 -11.39
N GLY A 175 -18.38 23.74 -10.71
CA GLY A 175 -19.72 23.70 -11.26
C GLY A 175 -20.16 22.34 -11.81
N HIS A 176 -19.31 21.30 -11.72
CA HIS A 176 -19.66 19.97 -12.22
C HIS A 176 -20.75 19.31 -11.35
N LYS A 177 -21.81 18.84 -11.99
CA LYS A 177 -22.90 18.08 -11.36
C LYS A 177 -22.96 16.64 -11.87
N LYS A 178 -22.48 16.39 -13.09
CA LYS A 178 -22.34 15.06 -13.68
C LYS A 178 -20.88 14.62 -13.55
N ILE A 179 -20.58 13.93 -12.45
CA ILE A 179 -19.23 13.49 -12.13
C ILE A 179 -19.17 11.97 -12.21
N GLY A 180 -18.23 11.44 -12.98
CA GLY A 180 -17.99 10.00 -13.13
C GLY A 180 -16.81 9.52 -12.29
N LEU A 181 -16.79 8.18 -12.07
CA LEU A 181 -15.67 7.47 -11.47
C LEU A 181 -15.15 6.42 -12.44
N LEU A 182 -13.82 6.40 -12.64
CA LEU A 182 -13.09 5.24 -13.16
C LEU A 182 -12.33 4.62 -11.98
N GLY A 183 -12.95 3.60 -11.38
CA GLY A 183 -12.43 2.90 -10.21
C GLY A 183 -11.49 1.77 -10.58
N GLY A 184 -10.70 1.32 -9.60
CA GLY A 184 -9.86 0.14 -9.73
C GLY A 184 -10.13 -0.86 -8.62
N ARG A 185 -9.93 -2.15 -8.89
CA ARG A 185 -9.99 -3.21 -7.89
C ARG A 185 -8.72 -4.02 -7.85
N ASN A 186 -8.32 -4.35 -6.64
CA ASN A 186 -7.15 -5.19 -6.43
C ASN A 186 -7.49 -6.65 -6.77
N GLN A 187 -6.67 -7.26 -7.64
CA GLN A 187 -6.85 -8.67 -8.05
C GLN A 187 -6.59 -9.67 -6.92
N ILE A 188 -5.77 -9.31 -5.93
CA ILE A 188 -5.39 -10.19 -4.81
C ILE A 188 -6.56 -10.38 -3.85
N VAL A 189 -7.37 -9.33 -3.66
CA VAL A 189 -8.55 -9.33 -2.80
C VAL A 189 -9.78 -8.98 -3.65
N ARG A 190 -10.09 -9.83 -4.64
CA ARG A 190 -11.11 -9.57 -5.69
C ARG A 190 -12.48 -9.13 -5.17
N ASN A 191 -12.84 -9.49 -3.95
CA ASN A 191 -14.12 -9.17 -3.35
C ASN A 191 -14.09 -7.89 -2.49
N LEU A 192 -12.93 -7.24 -2.35
CA LEU A 192 -12.83 -5.99 -1.60
C LEU A 192 -13.16 -4.82 -2.54
N VAL A 193 -14.22 -4.11 -2.21
CA VAL A 193 -14.52 -2.82 -2.87
C VAL A 193 -13.46 -1.82 -2.45
N ASP A 194 -12.84 -1.13 -3.40
CA ASP A 194 -11.86 -0.08 -3.10
C ASP A 194 -12.54 1.07 -2.35
N PHE A 195 -11.86 1.62 -1.36
CA PHE A 195 -12.43 2.70 -0.53
C PHE A 195 -12.69 3.99 -1.32
N ARG A 196 -11.95 4.24 -2.43
CA ARG A 196 -12.25 5.37 -3.33
C ARG A 196 -13.60 5.19 -4.02
N GLU A 197 -13.91 3.98 -4.47
CA GLU A 197 -15.22 3.63 -5.04
C GLU A 197 -16.32 3.79 -3.98
N GLN A 198 -16.11 3.20 -2.81
CA GLN A 198 -17.09 3.24 -1.71
C GLN A 198 -17.41 4.68 -1.30
N TYR A 199 -16.39 5.49 -1.00
CA TYR A 199 -16.59 6.86 -0.54
C TYR A 199 -17.04 7.80 -1.66
N PHE A 200 -16.66 7.55 -2.92
CA PHE A 200 -17.23 8.27 -4.04
C PHE A 200 -18.76 8.10 -4.10
N ILE A 201 -19.23 6.86 -4.04
CA ILE A 201 -20.68 6.57 -4.08
C ILE A 201 -21.39 7.19 -2.87
N GLU A 202 -20.81 7.08 -1.67
CA GLU A 202 -21.37 7.63 -0.43
C GLU A 202 -21.51 9.16 -0.54
N ILE A 203 -20.42 9.86 -0.87
CA ILE A 203 -20.40 11.32 -0.92
C ILE A 203 -21.26 11.86 -2.08
N MET A 204 -21.23 11.21 -3.25
CA MET A 204 -22.09 11.63 -4.36
C MET A 204 -23.59 11.46 -4.04
N LYS A 205 -23.95 10.45 -3.23
CA LYS A 205 -25.34 10.33 -2.72
C LYS A 205 -25.66 11.43 -1.69
N GLU A 206 -24.76 11.76 -0.79
CA GLU A 206 -24.91 12.88 0.16
C GLU A 206 -25.13 14.22 -0.56
N TYR A 207 -24.51 14.39 -1.74
CA TYR A 207 -24.63 15.61 -2.56
C TYR A 207 -25.81 15.56 -3.56
N GLU A 208 -26.59 14.47 -3.56
CA GLU A 208 -27.69 14.23 -4.52
C GLU A 208 -27.24 14.25 -6.00
N LEU A 209 -25.98 13.88 -6.25
CA LEU A 209 -25.35 13.86 -7.58
C LEU A 209 -25.00 12.45 -8.08
N TYR A 210 -25.32 11.40 -7.31
CA TYR A 210 -24.98 10.03 -7.68
C TYR A 210 -25.77 9.54 -8.88
N ASP A 211 -25.05 8.98 -9.87
CA ASP A 211 -25.66 8.30 -11.01
C ASP A 211 -24.81 7.05 -11.31
N GLU A 212 -25.37 5.87 -11.10
CA GLU A 212 -24.70 4.58 -11.28
C GLU A 212 -24.10 4.40 -12.69
N LYS A 213 -24.73 4.96 -13.72
CA LYS A 213 -24.21 4.85 -15.10
C LYS A 213 -22.83 5.50 -15.28
N PHE A 214 -22.44 6.44 -14.39
CA PHE A 214 -21.16 7.14 -14.40
C PHE A 214 -20.08 6.45 -13.56
N VAL A 215 -20.36 5.27 -12.96
CA VAL A 215 -19.38 4.49 -12.23
C VAL A 215 -18.93 3.32 -13.10
N LYS A 216 -17.64 3.25 -13.40
CA LYS A 216 -16.99 2.14 -14.08
C LYS A 216 -15.83 1.64 -13.24
N VAL A 217 -15.70 0.33 -13.08
CA VAL A 217 -14.67 -0.27 -12.23
C VAL A 217 -14.04 -1.46 -12.96
N ASP A 218 -12.71 -1.46 -13.01
CA ASP A 218 -11.91 -2.53 -13.63
C ASP A 218 -10.58 -2.64 -12.85
N GLU A 219 -9.46 -2.92 -13.47
CA GLU A 219 -8.14 -3.00 -12.84
C GLU A 219 -7.47 -1.61 -12.72
N PHE A 220 -6.48 -1.49 -11.82
CA PHE A 220 -5.66 -0.29 -11.68
C PHE A 220 -4.59 -0.18 -12.77
N SER A 221 -5.01 -0.05 -14.03
CA SER A 221 -4.10 0.05 -15.17
C SER A 221 -4.55 1.09 -16.19
N ALA A 222 -3.60 1.57 -17.02
CA ALA A 222 -3.91 2.48 -18.13
C ALA A 222 -4.81 1.81 -19.18
N GLU A 223 -4.64 0.50 -19.41
CA GLU A 223 -5.50 -0.25 -20.32
C GLU A 223 -6.96 -0.29 -19.84
N SER A 224 -7.17 -0.54 -18.54
CA SER A 224 -8.50 -0.50 -17.93
C SER A 224 -9.10 0.90 -17.98
N GLY A 225 -8.30 1.93 -17.69
CA GLY A 225 -8.73 3.33 -17.80
C GLY A 225 -9.22 3.67 -19.22
N TYR A 226 -8.49 3.19 -20.24
CA TYR A 226 -8.89 3.35 -21.64
C TYR A 226 -10.20 2.64 -21.96
N ARG A 227 -10.37 1.38 -21.55
CA ARG A 227 -11.62 0.62 -21.78
C ARG A 227 -12.81 1.28 -21.10
N MET A 228 -12.68 1.58 -19.81
CA MET A 228 -13.73 2.20 -19.01
C MET A 228 -14.16 3.55 -19.56
N MET A 229 -13.19 4.40 -19.94
CA MET A 229 -13.50 5.71 -20.50
C MET A 229 -14.18 5.60 -21.87
N ARG A 230 -13.78 4.67 -22.71
CA ARG A 230 -14.48 4.40 -23.99
C ARG A 230 -15.95 4.03 -23.77
N GLU A 231 -16.26 3.21 -22.77
CA GLU A 231 -17.64 2.87 -22.43
C GLU A 231 -18.40 4.08 -21.89
N MET A 232 -17.78 4.88 -21.05
CA MET A 232 -18.38 6.09 -20.50
C MET A 232 -18.71 7.13 -21.60
N LEU A 233 -17.83 7.26 -22.58
CA LEU A 233 -18.03 8.16 -23.75
C LEU A 233 -19.11 7.69 -24.75
N LYS A 234 -19.63 6.46 -24.65
CA LYS A 234 -20.78 5.98 -25.45
C LYS A 234 -22.12 6.37 -24.84
N LEU A 235 -22.14 6.82 -23.60
CA LEU A 235 -23.39 7.23 -22.94
C LEU A 235 -24.02 8.41 -23.68
N LYS A 236 -25.34 8.41 -23.82
CA LYS A 236 -26.11 9.51 -24.42
C LYS A 236 -25.88 10.81 -23.65
N GLU A 237 -25.90 10.72 -22.34
CA GLU A 237 -25.48 11.80 -21.43
C GLU A 237 -24.15 11.40 -20.78
N ARG A 238 -23.14 12.21 -20.96
CA ARG A 238 -21.79 11.97 -20.43
C ARG A 238 -21.57 12.76 -19.15
N PRO A 239 -20.67 12.31 -18.27
CA PRO A 239 -20.19 13.15 -17.19
C PRO A 239 -19.38 14.32 -17.77
N THR A 240 -19.38 15.44 -17.07
CA THR A 240 -18.58 16.63 -17.40
C THR A 240 -17.23 16.63 -16.69
N ALA A 241 -17.10 15.80 -15.65
CA ALA A 241 -15.84 15.54 -14.96
C ALA A 241 -15.73 14.07 -14.60
N VAL A 242 -14.50 13.54 -14.53
CA VAL A 242 -14.24 12.15 -14.17
C VAL A 242 -13.11 12.08 -13.15
N PHE A 243 -13.38 11.44 -12.03
CA PHE A 243 -12.38 11.04 -11.05
C PHE A 243 -11.81 9.68 -11.45
N CYS A 244 -10.51 9.61 -11.64
CA CYS A 244 -9.76 8.39 -11.90
C CYS A 244 -9.08 7.94 -10.60
N ALA A 245 -9.31 6.69 -10.19
CA ALA A 245 -8.82 6.17 -8.91
C ALA A 245 -7.29 6.12 -8.78
N ASN A 246 -6.55 6.21 -9.89
CA ASN A 246 -5.12 6.52 -9.93
C ASN A 246 -4.74 7.23 -11.24
N ASP A 247 -3.52 7.75 -11.30
CA ASP A 247 -3.02 8.47 -12.48
C ASP A 247 -2.79 7.54 -13.68
N SER A 248 -2.51 6.25 -13.48
CA SER A 248 -2.41 5.27 -14.57
C SER A 248 -3.75 5.09 -15.29
N ILE A 249 -4.86 4.99 -14.54
CA ILE A 249 -6.22 4.99 -15.11
C ILE A 249 -6.47 6.29 -15.89
N ALA A 250 -6.05 7.45 -15.34
CA ALA A 250 -6.21 8.74 -16.00
C ALA A 250 -5.45 8.79 -17.34
N MET A 251 -4.24 8.22 -17.44
CA MET A 251 -3.49 8.12 -18.70
C MET A 251 -4.29 7.37 -19.77
N GLY A 252 -4.91 6.26 -19.40
CA GLY A 252 -5.78 5.51 -20.31
C GLY A 252 -7.01 6.30 -20.74
N ALA A 253 -7.64 7.00 -19.79
CA ALA A 253 -8.78 7.86 -20.06
C ALA A 253 -8.43 8.98 -21.06
N TYR A 254 -7.26 9.62 -20.91
CA TYR A 254 -6.77 10.64 -21.86
C TYR A 254 -6.71 10.11 -23.29
N LYS A 255 -6.19 8.90 -23.50
CA LYS A 255 -6.14 8.27 -24.83
C LYS A 255 -7.56 8.13 -25.40
N ALA A 256 -8.50 7.60 -24.65
CA ALA A 256 -9.88 7.41 -25.09
C ALA A 256 -10.59 8.72 -25.45
N ILE A 257 -10.38 9.77 -24.67
CA ILE A 257 -10.94 11.10 -24.90
C ILE A 257 -10.40 11.71 -26.21
N ARG A 258 -9.07 11.64 -26.40
CA ARG A 258 -8.41 12.17 -27.62
C ARG A 258 -8.86 11.43 -28.88
N GLU A 259 -9.05 10.11 -28.84
CA GLU A 259 -9.58 9.34 -29.98
C GLU A 259 -10.99 9.80 -30.38
N ARG A 260 -11.79 10.31 -29.43
CA ARG A 260 -13.10 10.91 -29.67
C ARG A 260 -13.01 12.38 -30.09
N LYS A 261 -11.80 12.91 -30.27
CA LYS A 261 -11.55 14.33 -30.61
C LYS A 261 -12.15 15.32 -29.58
N LEU A 262 -12.32 14.87 -28.34
CA LEU A 262 -12.72 15.70 -27.22
C LEU A 262 -11.49 16.33 -26.59
N LYS A 263 -11.65 17.52 -26.05
CA LYS A 263 -10.61 18.26 -25.35
C LYS A 263 -10.78 18.10 -23.85
N ILE A 264 -9.73 17.64 -23.21
CA ILE A 264 -9.63 17.66 -21.75
C ILE A 264 -9.53 19.12 -21.32
N PHE A 265 -10.18 19.48 -20.25
CA PHE A 265 -10.48 20.82 -19.76
C PHE A 265 -11.74 21.42 -20.40
N ASP A 266 -11.83 21.57 -21.74
CA ASP A 266 -12.95 22.22 -22.41
C ASP A 266 -14.23 21.38 -22.43
N ASP A 267 -14.09 20.07 -22.82
CA ASP A 267 -15.23 19.17 -23.01
C ASP A 267 -15.45 18.24 -21.82
N ILE A 268 -14.39 17.90 -21.08
CA ILE A 268 -14.43 17.00 -19.92
C ILE A 268 -13.22 17.24 -19.01
N SER A 269 -13.49 17.39 -17.73
CA SER A 269 -12.45 17.48 -16.70
C SER A 269 -12.00 16.12 -16.24
N ILE A 270 -10.69 15.95 -15.99
CA ILE A 270 -10.11 14.71 -15.47
C ILE A 270 -9.28 15.03 -14.24
N ILE A 271 -9.53 14.30 -13.15
CA ILE A 271 -8.72 14.36 -11.93
C ILE A 271 -8.22 12.96 -11.57
N GLY A 272 -6.94 12.87 -11.22
CA GLY A 272 -6.25 11.62 -10.86
C GLY A 272 -6.05 11.47 -9.36
N PHE A 273 -5.17 10.52 -9.01
CA PHE A 273 -4.81 10.18 -7.63
C PHE A 273 -3.41 9.55 -7.63
N ASN A 274 -2.54 9.95 -6.73
CA ASN A 274 -1.16 9.58 -6.42
C ASN A 274 -0.11 10.65 -6.78
N ASP A 275 -0.36 11.53 -7.75
CA ASP A 275 0.59 12.51 -8.32
C ASP A 275 1.87 11.83 -8.83
N LEU A 276 1.71 10.85 -9.72
CA LEU A 276 2.84 10.22 -10.39
C LEU A 276 3.67 11.26 -11.14
N LYS A 277 4.99 11.07 -11.21
CA LYS A 277 5.90 12.01 -11.90
C LYS A 277 5.49 12.31 -13.35
N ILE A 278 4.83 11.38 -14.02
CA ILE A 278 4.35 11.54 -15.39
C ILE A 278 3.17 12.51 -15.49
N SER A 279 2.39 12.70 -14.41
CA SER A 279 1.14 13.47 -14.41
C SER A 279 1.35 14.92 -14.81
N GLN A 280 2.48 15.53 -14.45
CA GLN A 280 2.84 16.90 -14.85
C GLN A 280 3.22 17.04 -16.34
N TYR A 281 3.55 15.93 -17.02
CA TYR A 281 3.95 15.90 -18.43
C TYR A 281 2.84 15.40 -19.35
N MET A 282 1.67 15.08 -18.81
CA MET A 282 0.48 14.79 -19.60
C MET A 282 0.02 16.05 -20.33
N ASN A 283 -0.78 15.92 -21.36
CA ASN A 283 -1.27 17.06 -22.13
C ASN A 283 -2.81 17.03 -22.24
N PRO A 284 -3.49 17.95 -21.48
CA PRO A 284 -2.93 18.91 -20.52
C PRO A 284 -2.34 18.22 -19.26
N PRO A 285 -1.49 18.92 -18.46
CA PRO A 285 -1.00 18.40 -17.20
C PRO A 285 -2.13 18.01 -16.26
N LEU A 286 -2.03 16.81 -15.63
CA LEU A 286 -3.09 16.20 -14.84
C LEU A 286 -3.20 16.82 -13.44
N THR A 287 -4.37 17.35 -13.11
CA THR A 287 -4.80 17.66 -11.74
C THR A 287 -5.00 16.36 -10.99
N THR A 288 -4.44 16.24 -9.79
CA THR A 288 -4.43 14.96 -9.06
C THR A 288 -4.28 15.18 -7.56
N LEU A 289 -4.60 14.17 -6.74
CA LEU A 289 -4.22 14.17 -5.32
C LEU A 289 -2.82 13.59 -5.15
N ARG A 290 -1.93 14.33 -4.48
CA ARG A 290 -0.60 13.86 -4.09
C ARG A 290 -0.66 13.04 -2.83
N ILE A 291 -0.03 11.86 -2.91
CA ILE A 291 0.36 11.05 -1.77
C ILE A 291 1.88 11.07 -1.73
N ASP A 292 2.44 11.73 -0.71
CA ASP A 292 3.90 11.83 -0.58
C ASP A 292 4.49 10.55 0.01
N THR A 293 5.05 9.70 -0.85
CA THR A 293 5.66 8.42 -0.48
C THR A 293 6.88 8.59 0.44
N LYS A 294 7.55 9.74 0.38
CA LYS A 294 8.69 10.02 1.28
C LYS A 294 8.21 10.29 2.70
N ILE A 295 7.14 11.06 2.86
CA ILE A 295 6.53 11.30 4.18
C ILE A 295 6.01 9.98 4.76
N ILE A 296 5.37 9.13 3.95
CA ILE A 296 4.95 7.79 4.38
C ILE A 296 6.15 6.97 4.86
N ALA A 297 7.24 6.96 4.09
CA ALA A 297 8.44 6.20 4.43
C ALA A 297 9.08 6.71 5.73
N GLU A 298 9.23 8.02 5.89
CA GLU A 298 9.79 8.63 7.09
C GLU A 298 8.95 8.34 8.34
N GLU A 299 7.62 8.48 8.24
CA GLU A 299 6.74 8.21 9.37
C GLU A 299 6.66 6.72 9.69
N THR A 300 6.71 5.84 8.69
CA THR A 300 6.81 4.40 8.91
C THR A 300 8.04 4.06 9.76
N ILE A 301 9.19 4.69 9.47
CA ILE A 301 10.41 4.44 10.23
C ILE A 301 10.31 5.02 11.65
N ASN A 302 9.72 6.20 11.82
CA ASN A 302 9.52 6.79 13.16
C ASN A 302 8.68 5.86 14.04
N VAL A 303 7.56 5.39 13.52
CA VAL A 303 6.67 4.45 14.23
C VAL A 303 7.37 3.12 14.49
N LEU A 304 8.16 2.61 13.53
CA LEU A 304 8.91 1.37 13.63
C LEU A 304 9.99 1.44 14.71
N VAL A 305 10.79 2.49 14.72
CA VAL A 305 11.84 2.69 15.74
C VAL A 305 11.20 2.80 17.12
N GLU A 306 10.14 3.58 17.25
CA GLU A 306 9.39 3.70 18.50
C GLU A 306 8.80 2.34 18.96
N LEU A 307 8.23 1.55 18.04
CA LEU A 307 7.70 0.23 18.34
C LEU A 307 8.76 -0.71 18.92
N ILE A 308 9.97 -0.69 18.32
CA ILE A 308 11.06 -1.59 18.70
C ILE A 308 11.76 -1.12 19.99
N GLU A 309 12.06 0.19 20.11
CA GLU A 309 12.88 0.74 21.21
C GLU A 309 12.07 0.92 22.48
N HIS A 310 10.83 1.35 22.39
CA HIS A 310 10.00 1.70 23.55
C HIS A 310 9.07 0.57 23.99
N ASN A 311 9.00 -0.55 23.28
CA ASN A 311 8.13 -1.69 23.61
C ASN A 311 6.71 -1.26 24.01
N ARG A 312 6.08 -0.42 23.14
CA ARG A 312 4.76 0.17 23.41
C ARG A 312 3.70 -0.90 23.71
N SER A 313 2.86 -0.66 24.69
CA SER A 313 1.72 -1.52 25.01
C SER A 313 0.50 -1.27 24.13
N TYR A 314 0.49 -0.18 23.36
CA TYR A 314 -0.61 0.21 22.46
C TYR A 314 -0.14 0.25 21.01
N LYS A 315 -1.07 0.16 20.07
CA LYS A 315 -0.81 0.28 18.64
C LYS A 315 -1.29 1.62 18.10
N LYS A 316 -0.66 2.10 17.04
CA LYS A 316 -0.95 3.39 16.41
C LYS A 316 -1.63 3.22 15.07
N LYS A 317 -2.56 4.12 14.77
CA LYS A 317 -3.05 4.39 13.42
C LYS A 317 -2.69 5.82 13.07
N VAL A 318 -1.73 5.99 12.17
CA VAL A 318 -1.28 7.30 11.71
C VAL A 318 -1.96 7.58 10.39
N TYR A 319 -2.65 8.71 10.30
CA TYR A 319 -3.25 9.21 9.09
C TYR A 319 -2.42 10.38 8.57
N LEU A 320 -1.90 10.22 7.35
CA LEU A 320 -1.12 11.25 6.70
C LEU A 320 -2.00 12.12 5.81
N PRO A 321 -1.67 13.39 5.65
CA PRO A 321 -2.40 14.30 4.78
C PRO A 321 -2.19 13.95 3.30
N VAL A 322 -3.18 14.31 2.48
CA VAL A 322 -3.08 14.36 1.02
C VAL A 322 -3.16 15.81 0.56
N GLU A 323 -2.63 16.11 -0.60
CA GLU A 323 -2.60 17.46 -1.18
C GLU A 323 -3.21 17.44 -2.57
N LEU A 324 -4.15 18.37 -2.84
CA LEU A 324 -4.66 18.60 -4.19
C LEU A 324 -3.62 19.38 -5.00
N ILE A 325 -3.15 18.80 -6.09
CA ILE A 325 -2.24 19.42 -7.04
C ILE A 325 -3.06 19.86 -8.26
N GLU A 326 -3.44 21.12 -8.25
CA GLU A 326 -4.16 21.71 -9.36
C GLU A 326 -3.23 21.93 -10.55
N ARG A 327 -3.66 21.44 -11.73
CA ARG A 327 -3.00 21.65 -13.02
C ARG A 327 -4.06 22.02 -14.07
N GLU A 328 -3.88 21.60 -15.32
CA GLU A 328 -4.66 22.09 -16.46
C GLU A 328 -5.70 21.07 -16.98
N SER A 329 -6.00 20.01 -16.23
CA SER A 329 -6.95 18.98 -16.69
C SER A 329 -8.39 19.16 -16.20
N CYS A 330 -8.65 20.17 -15.36
CA CYS A 330 -9.99 20.47 -14.85
C CYS A 330 -10.39 21.90 -15.17
N GLY A 331 -11.47 22.07 -15.93
CA GLY A 331 -12.06 23.35 -16.29
C GLY A 331 -13.33 23.67 -15.51
N SER A 332 -13.69 24.94 -15.42
CA SER A 332 -14.97 25.38 -14.89
C SER A 332 -16.05 25.34 -15.98
N ILE A 333 -17.23 24.82 -15.64
CA ILE A 333 -18.35 24.79 -16.59
C ILE A 333 -19.15 26.10 -16.59
N TRP A 334 -18.73 27.11 -15.78
CA TRP A 334 -19.42 28.40 -15.74
C TRP A 334 -19.24 29.26 -16.99
N TRP A 335 -18.30 28.89 -17.87
CA TRP A 335 -17.95 29.65 -19.08
C TRP A 335 -18.70 29.23 -20.34
N GLY A 336 -19.66 28.34 -20.26
CA GLY A 336 -20.36 27.73 -21.40
C GLY A 336 -21.88 27.82 -21.42
N GLN A 337 -22.50 28.78 -20.69
CA GLN A 337 -23.93 29.07 -20.80
C GLN A 337 -24.16 30.49 -21.24
#